data_fd986013ddc49a91e6262e2291749878
#
_entry.id   fd986013ddc49a91e6262e2291749878
#
_cell.length_a   1.000
_cell.length_b   1.000
_cell.length_c   1.000
_cell.angle_alpha   90.00
_cell.angle_beta   90.00
_cell.angle_gamma   90.00
#
_symmetry.space_group_name_H-M   'P 1'
#
loop_
_entity.id
_entity.type
_entity.pdbx_description
1 polymer ?
#
loop_
_entity_poly.entity_id
_entity_poly.type
_entity_poly.pdbx_seq_one_letter_code
_entity_poly.pdbx_strand_id
1 'polypeptide(L)'
;DVCSSDLYSMTSFFTTGGIRGGKKKMDKFYPRSFNMGVRREVYQALGGFSRMRFGEDIDFSIRIFKGGYTCRLFPGAWVYHKRRTDFRKFFKQVHNSGIARINLYKKYPESLKLVHLLPAAFTLGVAIFLLGTPFCPYSLLPIALYALLVCMDSTIRNRSLSIGLYSVAASFIQLIGYGTGFLRAWWNRCILGKDEFEAFKKNFYK
;
A
#
# COMPACT_ATOMS: atom_id res chain seq x y z
N ASP A 1 7.72 -18.62 -5.70
CA ASP A 1 6.32 -18.36 -6.06
C ASP A 1 6.01 -16.88 -5.82
N VAL A 2 5.53 -16.20 -6.87
CA VAL A 2 5.21 -14.76 -6.85
C VAL A 2 4.15 -14.45 -5.78
N CYS A 3 3.20 -15.35 -5.56
CA CYS A 3 2.14 -15.18 -4.57
C CYS A 3 2.68 -15.10 -3.13
N SER A 4 3.62 -15.98 -2.78
CA SER A 4 4.26 -15.99 -1.45
C SER A 4 5.15 -14.77 -1.25
N SER A 5 5.86 -14.34 -2.29
CA SER A 5 6.71 -13.15 -2.25
C SER A 5 5.90 -11.84 -2.17
N ASP A 6 4.76 -11.75 -2.87
CA ASP A 6 3.80 -10.66 -2.73
C ASP A 6 3.25 -10.59 -1.29
N LEU A 7 2.85 -11.74 -0.72
CA LEU A 7 2.39 -11.80 0.67
C LEU A 7 3.48 -11.33 1.63
N TYR A 8 4.71 -11.81 1.47
CA TYR A 8 5.86 -11.37 2.27
C TYR A 8 6.04 -9.85 2.19
N SER A 9 6.12 -9.28 0.96
CA SER A 9 6.33 -7.84 0.78
C SER A 9 5.21 -6.98 1.38
N MET A 10 3.99 -7.50 1.42
CA MET A 10 2.82 -6.79 2.00
C MET A 10 2.74 -6.88 3.52
N THR A 11 3.45 -7.82 4.16
CA THR A 11 3.37 -8.09 5.61
C THR A 11 4.68 -7.92 6.34
N SER A 12 5.81 -7.85 5.64
CA SER A 12 7.14 -7.72 6.23
C SER A 12 7.33 -6.38 6.94
N PHE A 13 8.10 -6.41 8.02
CA PHE A 13 8.56 -5.21 8.71
C PHE A 13 9.41 -4.32 7.79
N PHE A 14 10.25 -4.90 6.95
CA PHE A 14 11.15 -4.18 6.05
C PHE A 14 10.45 -3.42 4.91
N THR A 15 9.16 -3.67 4.68
CA THR A 15 8.39 -3.01 3.60
C THR A 15 7.23 -2.18 4.12
N THR A 16 6.45 -2.74 5.05
CA THR A 16 5.23 -2.09 5.56
C THR A 16 5.31 -1.74 7.05
N GLY A 17 6.49 -1.91 7.68
CA GLY A 17 6.67 -1.68 9.11
C GLY A 17 5.86 -2.63 10.00
N GLY A 18 5.45 -3.79 9.46
CA GLY A 18 4.64 -4.77 10.21
C GLY A 18 3.19 -4.34 10.47
N ILE A 19 2.71 -3.24 9.86
CA ILE A 19 1.34 -2.72 10.04
C ILE A 19 0.29 -3.71 9.50
N ARG A 20 0.67 -4.50 8.49
CA ARG A 20 -0.21 -5.51 7.89
C ARG A 20 0.21 -6.89 8.37
N GLY A 21 -0.79 -7.74 8.68
CA GLY A 21 -0.55 -9.12 9.10
C GLY A 21 -0.16 -9.30 10.56
N GLY A 22 -0.10 -8.25 11.35
CA GLY A 22 0.17 -8.34 12.79
C GLY A 22 -1.06 -8.83 13.58
N LYS A 23 -0.82 -9.72 14.57
CA LYS A 23 -1.85 -10.17 15.54
C LYS A 23 -2.21 -9.10 16.59
N LYS A 24 -1.64 -7.91 16.52
CA LYS A 24 -1.91 -6.85 17.50
C LYS A 24 -3.31 -6.30 17.31
N LYS A 25 -4.07 -6.18 18.40
CA LYS A 25 -5.33 -5.42 18.45
C LYS A 25 -5.04 -4.01 17.96
N MET A 26 -5.66 -3.64 16.84
CA MET A 26 -5.60 -2.27 16.36
C MET A 26 -6.79 -1.53 16.97
N ASP A 27 -6.55 -0.39 17.59
CA ASP A 27 -7.59 0.46 18.19
C ASP A 27 -8.64 0.91 17.16
N LYS A 28 -8.23 1.02 15.89
CA LYS A 28 -9.12 1.27 14.76
C LYS A 28 -8.86 0.25 13.66
N PHE A 29 -9.83 -0.61 13.41
CA PHE A 29 -9.81 -1.58 12.33
C PHE A 29 -10.52 -1.01 11.11
N TYR A 30 -9.82 -0.98 9.97
CA TYR A 30 -10.39 -0.58 8.68
C TYR A 30 -10.69 -1.83 7.85
N PRO A 31 -11.95 -2.30 7.82
CA PRO A 31 -12.32 -3.50 7.08
C PRO A 31 -12.13 -3.29 5.57
N ARG A 32 -11.85 -4.39 4.86
CA ARG A 32 -11.71 -4.38 3.40
C ARG A 32 -13.03 -4.75 2.75
N SER A 33 -13.36 -4.13 1.62
CA SER A 33 -14.63 -4.30 0.92
C SER A 33 -15.01 -5.77 0.65
N PHE A 34 -14.02 -6.64 0.36
CA PHE A 34 -14.26 -8.06 0.10
C PHE A 34 -14.52 -8.92 1.36
N ASN A 35 -14.31 -8.38 2.55
CA ASN A 35 -14.55 -9.05 3.84
C ASN A 35 -15.11 -8.05 4.86
N MET A 36 -16.19 -7.37 4.49
CA MET A 36 -16.87 -6.36 5.29
C MET A 36 -18.38 -6.65 5.32
N GLY A 37 -18.94 -6.82 6.51
CA GLY A 37 -20.38 -6.77 6.74
C GLY A 37 -20.77 -5.43 7.35
N VAL A 38 -21.83 -4.83 6.85
CA VAL A 38 -22.36 -3.55 7.35
C VAL A 38 -23.87 -3.67 7.55
N ARG A 39 -24.39 -3.11 8.62
CA ARG A 39 -25.85 -3.00 8.82
C ARG A 39 -26.43 -2.08 7.75
N ARG A 40 -27.58 -2.47 7.21
CA ARG A 40 -28.25 -1.75 6.13
C ARG A 40 -28.54 -0.30 6.49
N GLU A 41 -29.01 -0.06 7.71
CA GLU A 41 -29.33 1.29 8.21
C GLU A 41 -28.08 2.19 8.23
N VAL A 42 -26.92 1.66 8.69
CA VAL A 42 -25.65 2.39 8.72
C VAL A 42 -25.17 2.68 7.30
N TYR A 43 -25.28 1.70 6.40
CA TYR A 43 -24.90 1.88 5.00
C TYR A 43 -25.73 2.99 4.33
N GLN A 44 -27.04 3.00 4.56
CA GLN A 44 -27.94 4.00 4.00
C GLN A 44 -27.72 5.39 4.64
N ALA A 45 -27.61 5.46 5.96
CA ALA A 45 -27.37 6.72 6.69
C ALA A 45 -26.06 7.41 6.28
N LEU A 46 -25.01 6.62 5.95
CA LEU A 46 -23.73 7.15 5.51
C LEU A 46 -23.63 7.33 3.99
N GLY A 47 -24.65 7.03 3.19
CA GLY A 47 -24.68 7.17 1.75
C GLY A 47 -23.81 6.14 1.00
N GLY A 48 -23.51 4.99 1.61
CA GLY A 48 -22.79 3.89 0.98
C GLY A 48 -21.32 4.19 0.62
N PHE A 49 -20.75 3.46 -0.35
CA PHE A 49 -19.40 3.71 -0.84
C PHE A 49 -19.34 5.00 -1.67
N SER A 50 -18.27 5.76 -1.49
CA SER A 50 -18.01 6.96 -2.30
C SER A 50 -17.57 6.59 -3.73
N ARG A 51 -17.63 7.56 -4.64
CA ARG A 51 -17.19 7.39 -6.04
C ARG A 51 -15.68 7.23 -6.22
N MET A 52 -14.92 7.17 -5.13
CA MET A 52 -13.48 6.87 -5.18
C MET A 52 -13.27 5.47 -5.72
N ARG A 53 -12.43 5.30 -6.74
CA ARG A 53 -12.14 3.98 -7.30
C ARG A 53 -11.23 3.12 -6.44
N PHE A 54 -10.32 3.75 -5.70
CA PHE A 54 -9.38 3.09 -4.81
C PHE A 54 -9.41 3.76 -3.45
N GLY A 55 -9.50 2.96 -2.37
CA GLY A 55 -9.59 3.45 -1.01
C GLY A 55 -11.01 3.77 -0.56
N GLU A 56 -12.02 3.39 -1.34
CA GLU A 56 -13.44 3.51 -1.01
C GLU A 56 -13.81 2.79 0.28
N ASP A 57 -13.13 1.68 0.57
CA ASP A 57 -13.28 0.91 1.81
C ASP A 57 -12.72 1.68 3.02
N ILE A 58 -11.59 2.36 2.84
CA ILE A 58 -10.99 3.20 3.89
C ILE A 58 -11.84 4.46 4.10
N ASP A 59 -12.27 5.12 3.02
CA ASP A 59 -13.18 6.27 3.10
C ASP A 59 -14.46 5.91 3.84
N PHE A 60 -15.09 4.80 3.49
CA PHE A 60 -16.31 4.35 4.15
C PHE A 60 -16.06 4.03 5.63
N SER A 61 -14.94 3.37 5.95
CA SER A 61 -14.56 3.11 7.34
C SER A 61 -14.34 4.40 8.15
N ILE A 62 -13.72 5.43 7.55
CA ILE A 62 -13.56 6.73 8.20
C ILE A 62 -14.93 7.35 8.50
N ARG A 63 -15.89 7.27 7.55
CA ARG A 63 -17.25 7.79 7.75
C ARG A 63 -18.03 7.01 8.81
N ILE A 64 -17.83 5.69 8.90
CA ILE A 64 -18.40 4.86 9.98
C ILE A 64 -17.93 5.39 11.34
N PHE A 65 -16.61 5.61 11.51
CA PHE A 65 -16.08 6.12 12.79
C PHE A 65 -16.51 7.56 13.07
N LYS A 66 -16.53 8.44 12.06
CA LYS A 66 -17.00 9.83 12.22
C LYS A 66 -18.51 9.91 12.54
N GLY A 67 -19.28 8.94 12.06
CA GLY A 67 -20.71 8.80 12.36
C GLY A 67 -21.00 8.19 13.75
N GLY A 68 -19.97 7.95 14.57
CA GLY A 68 -20.14 7.39 15.92
C GLY A 68 -20.35 5.88 15.97
N TYR A 69 -20.25 5.19 14.82
CA TYR A 69 -20.34 3.74 14.76
C TYR A 69 -19.01 3.06 15.02
N THR A 70 -19.04 1.79 15.41
CA THR A 70 -17.86 0.99 15.70
C THR A 70 -17.69 -0.15 14.70
N CYS A 71 -16.44 -0.53 14.43
CA CYS A 71 -16.09 -1.72 13.65
C CYS A 71 -15.57 -2.82 14.58
N ARG A 72 -16.02 -4.06 14.35
CA ARG A 72 -15.54 -5.21 15.09
C ARG A 72 -14.92 -6.24 14.15
N LEU A 73 -13.74 -6.74 14.50
CA LEU A 73 -13.12 -7.87 13.81
C LEU A 73 -13.62 -9.18 14.41
N PHE A 74 -14.10 -10.08 13.54
CA PHE A 74 -14.48 -11.45 13.91
C PHE A 74 -13.41 -12.41 13.42
N PRO A 75 -12.54 -12.93 14.29
CA PRO A 75 -11.43 -13.80 13.88
C PRO A 75 -11.88 -15.09 13.19
N GLY A 76 -13.09 -15.59 13.51
CA GLY A 76 -13.68 -16.76 12.87
C GLY A 76 -14.29 -16.50 11.49
N ALA A 77 -14.49 -15.23 11.11
CA ALA A 77 -15.04 -14.85 9.80
C ALA A 77 -13.90 -14.47 8.86
N TRP A 78 -13.33 -15.45 8.20
CA TRP A 78 -12.21 -15.27 7.28
C TRP A 78 -12.55 -15.80 5.88
N VAL A 79 -11.87 -15.26 4.87
CA VAL A 79 -12.02 -15.65 3.47
C VAL A 79 -10.66 -15.95 2.84
N TYR A 80 -10.62 -16.95 1.96
CA TYR A 80 -9.47 -17.16 1.11
C TYR A 80 -9.43 -16.08 0.02
N HIS A 81 -8.32 -15.37 -0.05
CA HIS A 81 -8.13 -14.34 -1.07
C HIS A 81 -6.89 -14.66 -1.90
N LYS A 82 -7.09 -15.03 -3.15
CA LYS A 82 -5.98 -15.29 -4.09
C LYS A 82 -5.21 -14.00 -4.35
N ARG A 83 -3.93 -14.02 -4.00
CA ARG A 83 -3.01 -12.90 -4.23
C ARG A 83 -2.67 -12.75 -5.72
N ARG A 84 -2.04 -11.64 -6.07
CA ARG A 84 -1.57 -11.41 -7.44
C ARG A 84 -0.47 -12.39 -7.78
N THR A 85 -0.57 -13.00 -8.95
CA THR A 85 0.40 -14.00 -9.46
C THR A 85 1.38 -13.40 -10.46
N ASP A 86 1.28 -12.09 -10.70
CA ASP A 86 2.01 -11.35 -11.72
C ASP A 86 2.50 -10.03 -11.12
N PHE A 87 3.80 -9.77 -11.24
CA PHE A 87 4.44 -8.55 -10.73
C PHE A 87 3.91 -7.27 -11.37
N ARG A 88 3.50 -7.30 -12.64
CA ARG A 88 2.92 -6.14 -13.31
C ARG A 88 1.57 -5.76 -12.70
N LYS A 89 0.72 -6.75 -12.44
CA LYS A 89 -0.56 -6.54 -11.75
C LYS A 89 -0.35 -6.09 -10.31
N PHE A 90 0.66 -6.63 -9.65
CA PHE A 90 1.05 -6.21 -8.30
C PHE A 90 1.53 -4.76 -8.27
N PHE A 91 2.44 -4.37 -9.18
CA PHE A 91 2.88 -2.98 -9.33
C PHE A 91 1.70 -2.04 -9.52
N LYS A 92 0.77 -2.33 -10.45
CA LYS A 92 -0.43 -1.52 -10.68
C LYS A 92 -1.28 -1.38 -9.42
N GLN A 93 -1.44 -2.44 -8.65
CA GLN A 93 -2.19 -2.42 -7.40
C GLN A 93 -1.56 -1.48 -6.37
N VAL A 94 -0.25 -1.61 -6.13
CA VAL A 94 0.44 -0.79 -5.10
C VAL A 94 0.59 0.66 -5.53
N HIS A 95 0.79 0.91 -6.83
CA HIS A 95 0.80 2.25 -7.41
C HIS A 95 -0.54 2.97 -7.18
N ASN A 96 -1.64 2.29 -7.48
CA ASN A 96 -2.98 2.83 -7.21
C ASN A 96 -3.24 3.04 -5.71
N SER A 97 -2.66 2.21 -4.83
CA SER A 97 -2.73 2.42 -3.38
C SER A 97 -2.01 3.70 -2.94
N GLY A 98 -0.88 4.04 -3.59
CA GLY A 98 -0.18 5.31 -3.39
C GLY A 98 -1.03 6.52 -3.81
N ILE A 99 -1.68 6.44 -4.98
CA ILE A 99 -2.62 7.47 -5.46
C ILE A 99 -3.79 7.64 -4.48
N ALA A 100 -4.41 6.55 -4.08
CA ALA A 100 -5.54 6.56 -3.15
C ALA A 100 -5.20 7.25 -1.82
N ARG A 101 -3.95 7.12 -1.35
CA ARG A 101 -3.50 7.76 -0.10
C ARG A 101 -3.58 9.28 -0.17
N ILE A 102 -3.19 9.89 -1.28
CA ILE A 102 -3.27 11.34 -1.49
C ILE A 102 -4.73 11.78 -1.65
N ASN A 103 -5.57 11.01 -2.35
CA ASN A 103 -6.98 11.32 -2.46
C ASN A 103 -7.67 11.30 -1.08
N LEU A 104 -7.35 10.30 -0.25
CA LEU A 104 -7.81 10.25 1.14
C LEU A 104 -7.28 11.42 1.98
N TYR A 105 -6.01 11.80 1.81
CA TYR A 105 -5.43 12.96 2.48
C TYR A 105 -6.13 14.26 2.11
N LYS A 106 -6.44 14.48 0.84
CA LYS A 106 -7.20 15.69 0.39
C LYS A 106 -8.60 15.75 1.01
N LYS A 107 -9.22 14.60 1.28
CA LYS A 107 -10.55 14.51 1.89
C LYS A 107 -10.49 14.49 3.41
N TYR A 108 -9.47 13.86 3.97
CA TYR A 108 -9.25 13.67 5.41
C TYR A 108 -7.76 13.90 5.73
N PRO A 109 -7.32 15.15 5.97
CA PRO A 109 -5.91 15.47 6.22
C PRO A 109 -5.30 14.66 7.36
N GLU A 110 -6.06 14.38 8.40
CA GLU A 110 -5.67 13.57 9.55
C GLU A 110 -5.40 12.09 9.23
N SER A 111 -5.80 11.62 8.06
CA SER A 111 -5.59 10.24 7.64
C SER A 111 -4.15 9.95 7.20
N LEU A 112 -3.37 10.98 6.88
CA LEU A 112 -1.97 10.83 6.47
C LEU A 112 -1.07 10.69 7.70
N LYS A 113 -0.29 9.62 7.71
CA LYS A 113 0.71 9.33 8.76
C LYS A 113 2.10 9.29 8.16
N LEU A 114 3.15 9.55 8.95
CA LEU A 114 4.55 9.51 8.51
C LEU A 114 4.93 8.21 7.80
N VAL A 115 4.41 7.08 8.26
CA VAL A 115 4.64 5.77 7.63
C VAL A 115 4.20 5.71 6.17
N HIS A 116 3.22 6.52 5.76
CA HIS A 116 2.76 6.58 4.37
C HIS A 116 3.74 7.34 3.45
N LEU A 117 4.66 8.12 4.02
CA LEU A 117 5.71 8.84 3.27
C LEU A 117 6.93 7.96 3.01
N LEU A 118 7.16 6.93 3.84
CA LEU A 118 8.35 6.08 3.74
C LEU A 118 8.58 5.46 2.35
N PRO A 119 7.56 4.92 1.65
CA PRO A 119 7.77 4.40 0.30
C PRO A 119 8.15 5.48 -0.72
N ALA A 120 7.64 6.70 -0.56
CA ALA A 120 8.03 7.82 -1.42
C ALA A 120 9.48 8.24 -1.15
N ALA A 121 9.89 8.35 0.11
CA ALA A 121 11.27 8.60 0.51
C ALA A 121 12.22 7.50 0.01
N PHE A 122 11.83 6.23 0.14
CA PHE A 122 12.59 5.10 -0.40
C PHE A 122 12.76 5.22 -1.93
N THR A 123 11.70 5.55 -2.65
CA THR A 123 11.73 5.70 -4.11
C THR A 123 12.70 6.81 -4.53
N LEU A 124 12.65 7.96 -3.86
CA LEU A 124 13.60 9.07 -4.10
C LEU A 124 15.02 8.69 -3.72
N GLY A 125 15.23 8.00 -2.59
CA GLY A 125 16.54 7.51 -2.17
C GLY A 125 17.14 6.55 -3.18
N VAL A 126 16.37 5.58 -3.68
CA VAL A 126 16.84 4.67 -4.73
C VAL A 126 17.21 5.44 -6.00
N ALA A 127 16.41 6.43 -6.42
CA ALA A 127 16.73 7.25 -7.58
C ALA A 127 18.03 8.05 -7.38
N ILE A 128 18.23 8.64 -6.21
CA ILE A 128 19.46 9.38 -5.86
C ILE A 128 20.68 8.44 -5.89
N PHE A 129 20.60 7.27 -5.29
CA PHE A 129 21.70 6.30 -5.29
C PHE A 129 22.05 5.81 -6.69
N LEU A 130 21.04 5.54 -7.53
CA LEU A 130 21.26 5.16 -8.92
C LEU A 130 21.90 6.29 -9.74
N LEU A 131 21.45 7.52 -9.58
CA LEU A 131 22.03 8.70 -10.25
C LEU A 131 23.44 9.03 -9.73
N GLY A 132 23.76 8.67 -8.50
CA GLY A 132 25.07 8.85 -7.89
C GLY A 132 26.12 7.84 -8.37
N THR A 133 25.71 6.72 -9.02
CA THR A 133 26.62 5.66 -9.44
C THR A 133 27.79 6.11 -10.30
N PRO A 134 27.64 7.05 -11.29
CA PRO A 134 28.77 7.53 -12.08
C PRO A 134 29.84 8.27 -11.27
N PHE A 135 29.46 8.85 -10.13
CA PHE A 135 30.34 9.63 -9.25
C PHE A 135 30.94 8.77 -8.13
N CYS A 136 30.20 7.81 -7.64
CA CYS A 136 30.61 6.93 -6.55
C CYS A 136 29.98 5.53 -6.70
N PRO A 137 30.76 4.50 -7.10
CA PRO A 137 30.24 3.13 -7.24
C PRO A 137 29.63 2.57 -5.93
N TYR A 138 30.14 3.03 -4.79
CA TYR A 138 29.64 2.62 -3.47
C TYR A 138 28.21 3.12 -3.16
N SER A 139 27.67 4.03 -3.99
CA SER A 139 26.29 4.49 -3.86
C SER A 139 25.25 3.36 -3.98
N LEU A 140 25.59 2.24 -4.61
CA LEU A 140 24.70 1.07 -4.70
C LEU A 140 24.70 0.21 -3.42
N LEU A 141 25.66 0.42 -2.50
CA LEU A 141 25.80 -0.41 -1.30
C LEU A 141 24.54 -0.42 -0.42
N PRO A 142 23.86 0.71 -0.14
CA PRO A 142 22.61 0.70 0.64
C PRO A 142 21.51 -0.12 -0.02
N ILE A 143 21.40 -0.05 -1.36
CA ILE A 143 20.40 -0.81 -2.12
C ILE A 143 20.73 -2.33 -2.04
N ALA A 144 21.99 -2.69 -2.20
CA ALA A 144 22.45 -4.09 -2.12
C ALA A 144 22.24 -4.66 -0.71
N LEU A 145 22.57 -3.89 0.33
CA LEU A 145 22.35 -4.30 1.73
C LEU A 145 20.86 -4.50 2.03
N TYR A 146 20.00 -3.58 1.58
CA TYR A 146 18.56 -3.74 1.74
C TYR A 146 18.04 -5.00 1.02
N ALA A 147 18.49 -5.24 -0.22
CA ALA A 147 18.13 -6.42 -0.99
C ALA A 147 18.56 -7.71 -0.27
N LEU A 148 19.79 -7.72 0.27
CA LEU A 148 20.33 -8.85 1.03
C LEU A 148 19.51 -9.12 2.29
N LEU A 149 19.19 -8.08 3.08
CA LEU A 149 18.37 -8.21 4.29
C LEU A 149 16.98 -8.79 3.99
N VAL A 150 16.30 -8.29 2.95
CA VAL A 150 15.01 -8.82 2.51
C VAL A 150 15.14 -10.28 2.05
N CYS A 151 16.16 -10.60 1.27
CA CYS A 151 16.41 -11.95 0.80
C CYS A 151 16.62 -12.92 1.96
N MET A 152 17.47 -12.57 2.91
CA MET A 152 17.76 -13.39 4.10
C MET A 152 16.52 -13.59 4.96
N ASP A 153 15.83 -12.51 5.35
CA ASP A 153 14.63 -12.59 6.19
C ASP A 153 13.53 -13.45 5.54
N SER A 154 13.29 -13.23 4.22
CA SER A 154 12.29 -14.02 3.51
C SER A 154 12.67 -15.46 3.33
N THR A 155 13.94 -15.75 3.05
CA THR A 155 14.47 -17.13 2.92
C THR A 155 14.28 -17.89 4.24
N ILE A 156 14.63 -17.28 5.36
CA ILE A 156 14.49 -17.88 6.70
C ILE A 156 13.00 -18.16 7.01
N ARG A 157 12.13 -17.18 6.77
CA ARG A 157 10.68 -17.30 7.08
C ARG A 157 9.98 -18.35 6.23
N ASN A 158 10.33 -18.41 4.95
CA ASN A 158 9.67 -19.31 3.99
C ASN A 158 10.44 -20.60 3.77
N ARG A 159 11.63 -20.77 4.37
CA ARG A 159 12.54 -21.92 4.19
C ARG A 159 12.85 -22.20 2.71
N SER A 160 12.97 -21.15 1.90
CA SER A 160 13.17 -21.25 0.44
C SER A 160 13.94 -20.04 -0.09
N LEU A 161 15.10 -20.29 -0.64
CA LEU A 161 15.93 -19.26 -1.30
C LEU A 161 15.22 -18.65 -2.52
N SER A 162 14.51 -19.48 -3.28
CA SER A 162 13.74 -19.02 -4.43
C SER A 162 12.69 -17.97 -4.02
N ILE A 163 11.92 -18.23 -2.93
CA ILE A 163 10.99 -17.24 -2.40
C ILE A 163 11.73 -16.01 -1.89
N GLY A 164 12.89 -16.15 -1.27
CA GLY A 164 13.76 -15.06 -0.85
C GLY A 164 14.10 -14.11 -2.00
N LEU A 165 14.58 -14.64 -3.12
CA LEU A 165 14.93 -13.87 -4.31
C LEU A 165 13.70 -13.16 -4.92
N TYR A 166 12.58 -13.87 -5.08
CA TYR A 166 11.33 -13.24 -5.54
C TYR A 166 10.83 -12.16 -4.58
N SER A 167 11.06 -12.30 -3.27
CA SER A 167 10.66 -11.32 -2.26
C SER A 167 11.46 -10.02 -2.36
N VAL A 168 12.71 -10.06 -2.82
CA VAL A 168 13.46 -8.84 -3.14
C VAL A 168 12.73 -8.06 -4.24
N ALA A 169 12.44 -8.71 -5.37
CA ALA A 169 11.71 -8.07 -6.47
C ALA A 169 10.35 -7.53 -6.00
N ALA A 170 9.58 -8.34 -5.26
CA ALA A 170 8.28 -7.94 -4.72
C ALA A 170 8.38 -6.74 -3.77
N SER A 171 9.43 -6.66 -2.94
CA SER A 171 9.63 -5.56 -1.99
C SER A 171 9.97 -4.25 -2.70
N PHE A 172 10.83 -4.29 -3.71
CA PHE A 172 11.09 -3.12 -4.55
C PHE A 172 9.83 -2.68 -5.31
N ILE A 173 9.06 -3.61 -5.87
CA ILE A 173 7.78 -3.33 -6.53
C ILE A 173 6.81 -2.68 -5.54
N GLN A 174 6.71 -3.20 -4.31
CA GLN A 174 5.85 -2.66 -3.26
C GLN A 174 6.20 -1.20 -2.93
N LEU A 175 7.47 -0.92 -2.67
CA LEU A 175 7.92 0.40 -2.23
C LEU A 175 7.95 1.42 -3.38
N ILE A 176 8.56 1.06 -4.51
CA ILE A 176 8.66 1.94 -5.67
C ILE A 176 7.28 2.14 -6.32
N GLY A 177 6.48 1.08 -6.44
CA GLY A 177 5.15 1.19 -7.00
C GLY A 177 4.26 2.13 -6.18
N TYR A 178 4.23 1.95 -4.86
CA TYR A 178 3.49 2.85 -3.98
C TYR A 178 4.08 4.26 -4.00
N GLY A 179 5.41 4.40 -3.88
CA GLY A 179 6.09 5.69 -3.85
C GLY A 179 5.87 6.52 -5.11
N THR A 180 5.99 5.90 -6.28
CA THR A 180 5.71 6.59 -7.57
C THR A 180 4.25 7.00 -7.70
N GLY A 181 3.29 6.14 -7.25
CA GLY A 181 1.87 6.48 -7.21
C GLY A 181 1.59 7.67 -6.28
N PHE A 182 2.20 7.65 -5.09
CA PHE A 182 2.09 8.72 -4.10
C PHE A 182 2.65 10.05 -4.64
N LEU A 183 3.88 10.06 -5.15
CA LEU A 183 4.54 11.26 -5.68
C LEU A 183 3.78 11.86 -6.86
N ARG A 184 3.32 11.00 -7.79
CA ARG A 184 2.49 11.42 -8.93
C ARG A 184 1.18 12.06 -8.47
N ALA A 185 0.50 11.43 -7.51
CA ALA A 185 -0.74 11.97 -6.98
C ALA A 185 -0.52 13.27 -6.22
N TRP A 186 0.53 13.34 -5.40
CA TRP A 186 0.90 14.55 -4.67
C TRP A 186 1.17 15.72 -5.63
N TRP A 187 1.94 15.48 -6.69
CA TRP A 187 2.21 16.50 -7.71
C TRP A 187 0.92 16.99 -8.38
N ASN A 188 0.09 16.08 -8.88
CA ASN A 188 -1.14 16.44 -9.59
C ASN A 188 -2.17 17.12 -8.68
N ARG A 189 -2.35 16.61 -7.46
CA ARG A 189 -3.43 17.04 -6.56
C ARG A 189 -3.05 18.21 -5.66
N CYS A 190 -1.79 18.26 -5.22
CA CYS A 190 -1.35 19.25 -4.25
C CYS A 190 -0.60 20.42 -4.92
N ILE A 191 0.21 20.17 -5.97
CA ILE A 191 0.95 21.21 -6.66
C ILE A 191 0.14 21.78 -7.83
N LEU A 192 -0.37 20.93 -8.74
CA LEU A 192 -1.11 21.38 -9.91
C LEU A 192 -2.60 21.66 -9.63
N GLY A 193 -3.10 21.38 -8.44
CA GLY A 193 -4.49 21.63 -8.05
C GLY A 193 -5.57 20.87 -8.83
N LYS A 194 -5.19 19.85 -9.62
CA LYS A 194 -6.13 19.06 -10.43
C LYS A 194 -7.10 18.32 -9.54
N ASP A 195 -8.37 18.17 -9.98
CA ASP A 195 -9.31 17.30 -9.29
C ASP A 195 -8.96 15.81 -9.47
N GLU A 196 -9.66 14.92 -8.76
CA GLU A 196 -9.36 13.48 -8.82
C GLU A 196 -9.57 12.90 -10.22
N PHE A 197 -10.64 13.30 -10.90
CA PHE A 197 -11.00 12.77 -12.22
C PHE A 197 -10.08 13.30 -13.33
N GLU A 198 -9.71 14.58 -13.30
CA GLU A 198 -8.75 15.16 -14.24
C GLU A 198 -7.36 14.55 -14.09
N ALA A 199 -6.88 14.40 -12.85
CA ALA A 199 -5.56 13.86 -12.57
C ALA A 199 -5.40 12.39 -13.00
N PHE A 200 -6.48 11.58 -12.96
CA PHE A 200 -6.40 10.11 -13.10
C PHE A 200 -7.41 9.49 -14.08
N LYS A 201 -8.13 10.27 -14.87
CA LYS A 201 -9.18 9.82 -15.78
C LYS A 201 -8.78 8.61 -16.65
N LYS A 202 -7.57 8.63 -17.24
CA LYS A 202 -7.06 7.53 -18.07
C LYS A 202 -6.77 6.23 -17.29
N ASN A 203 -6.54 6.29 -15.99
CA ASN A 203 -6.22 5.14 -15.15
C ASN A 203 -7.46 4.53 -14.47
N PHE A 204 -8.56 5.28 -14.41
CA PHE A 204 -9.74 4.89 -13.64
C PHE A 204 -10.80 4.14 -14.46
N TYR A 205 -10.89 4.36 -15.76
CA TYR A 205 -12.01 3.92 -16.60
C TYR A 205 -11.62 3.03 -17.79
N LYS A 206 -10.43 2.43 -17.75
CA LYS A 206 -10.03 1.39 -18.72
C LYS A 206 -9.93 0.04 -18.07
#